data_0179441a4baf66db6c0dd66673fefeb3
#
_entry.id   0179441a4baf66db6c0dd66673fefeb3
#
_cell.length_a   1.000
_cell.length_b   1.000
_cell.length_c   1.000
_cell.angle_alpha   90.00
_cell.angle_beta   90.00
_cell.angle_gamma   90.00
#
_symmetry.space_group_name_H-M   'P 1'
#
loop_
_entity.id
_entity.type
_entity.pdbx_description
1 polymer ?
#
loop_
_entity_poly.entity_id
_entity_poly.type
_entity_poly.pdbx_seq_one_letter_code
_entity_poly.pdbx_strand_id
1 'polypeptide(L)'
;MLALSLTLFFGCEENSNSEKDTQESKASDSKETEGHNEEEGGMRSVNLSEMKFNSLGIKVDTLPKKALSGIVEANGQLEVPPQYEATVTATLGGNINSIKVIEGDKVNKGQVLAYLSHPNLTKIQTDYINAFNRMQFLEKEFARQKRLYEAEVGSGKSFQQTQADFQSVKGEVSGYESQLRQLNLGASQVRNGNLYEYIPVVSPIEGYIEKVKVQIGQYVEPQTSMFMVVDNEHVHADLMVFEKDIYKVKEGQKISFTLESVPGSNLTGEIYSVGKQFEQNPKAVHVHAEIKNKEDYLIPGMYIKGKIRTGEEAVPALPEEAVIEEDGNPYIFTAQKHQEEGKTEWELKPIQVRTGINEDGWVEIKLLEPLPEGTLVAYNNAYYLVSEMQKSQNSHGH
;
A
#
# COMPACT_ATOMS: atom_id res chain seq x y z
N MET A 1 -11.72 58.61 0.65
CA MET A 1 -12.50 58.98 -0.52
C MET A 1 -12.86 57.70 -1.25
N LEU A 2 -14.11 57.34 -1.14
CA LEU A 2 -15.14 57.08 -2.16
C LEU A 2 -14.86 55.81 -2.99
N ALA A 3 -15.71 54.87 -3.21
CA ALA A 3 -17.10 54.48 -2.95
C ALA A 3 -17.25 53.20 -3.73
N LEU A 4 -17.72 52.12 -3.16
CA LEU A 4 -19.11 51.61 -3.20
C LEU A 4 -19.72 51.52 -4.60
N SER A 5 -19.92 50.28 -5.12
CA SER A 5 -21.12 49.97 -5.87
C SER A 5 -21.48 48.48 -5.81
N LEU A 6 -22.56 48.25 -5.16
CA LEU A 6 -23.40 47.09 -4.97
C LEU A 6 -24.38 47.03 -6.16
N THR A 7 -24.56 45.89 -6.79
CA THR A 7 -25.79 45.61 -7.55
C THR A 7 -26.21 44.14 -7.38
N LEU A 8 -27.27 43.99 -6.60
CA LEU A 8 -28.21 42.89 -6.57
C LEU A 8 -29.05 42.86 -7.82
N PHE A 9 -29.34 41.70 -8.38
CA PHE A 9 -30.59 41.47 -9.06
C PHE A 9 -31.20 40.13 -8.65
N PHE A 10 -32.37 40.29 -8.09
CA PHE A 10 -33.41 39.31 -7.82
C PHE A 10 -34.10 38.88 -9.13
N GLY A 11 -34.67 37.70 -9.16
CA GLY A 11 -35.64 37.26 -10.12
C GLY A 11 -36.20 35.90 -9.72
N CYS A 12 -37.20 35.91 -8.86
CA CYS A 12 -38.29 34.93 -8.72
C CYS A 12 -39.07 34.87 -10.02
N GLU A 13 -39.84 33.77 -10.38
CA GLU A 13 -41.17 33.39 -9.87
C GLU A 13 -41.56 32.12 -10.61
N GLU A 14 -42.04 31.06 -9.95
CA GLU A 14 -43.45 30.72 -9.69
C GLU A 14 -44.20 30.28 -10.93
N ASN A 15 -44.91 29.21 -10.95
CA ASN A 15 -46.06 28.64 -10.28
C ASN A 15 -46.75 27.73 -11.31
N SER A 16 -47.50 26.74 -11.16
CA SER A 16 -48.60 26.29 -10.35
C SER A 16 -49.10 24.94 -10.88
N ASN A 17 -49.37 23.97 -10.14
CA ASN A 17 -50.63 23.55 -9.49
C ASN A 17 -51.85 23.25 -10.42
N SER A 18 -52.38 22.03 -10.35
CA SER A 18 -53.74 21.65 -10.00
C SER A 18 -53.96 20.14 -10.23
N GLU A 19 -54.20 19.38 -9.25
CA GLU A 19 -55.41 18.94 -8.52
C GLU A 19 -56.53 18.38 -9.39
N LYS A 20 -56.92 17.12 -8.95
CA LYS A 20 -58.24 16.50 -8.87
C LYS A 20 -58.94 16.10 -10.18
N ASP A 21 -59.54 14.94 -10.23
CA ASP A 21 -60.57 14.38 -9.40
C ASP A 21 -60.85 12.88 -9.65
N THR A 22 -61.32 12.27 -8.63
CA THR A 22 -61.94 11.00 -8.37
C THR A 22 -63.11 10.68 -9.34
N GLN A 23 -63.33 9.41 -9.75
CA GLN A 23 -64.63 8.75 -9.51
C GLN A 23 -64.59 7.25 -9.77
N GLU A 24 -65.21 6.54 -8.84
CA GLU A 24 -65.62 5.14 -8.80
C GLU A 24 -66.66 4.82 -9.86
N SER A 25 -66.66 3.55 -10.35
CA SER A 25 -67.88 2.73 -10.30
C SER A 25 -67.63 1.28 -10.74
N LYS A 26 -67.86 0.40 -9.85
CA LYS A 26 -68.63 -0.85 -9.74
C LYS A 26 -68.81 -1.74 -10.99
N ALA A 27 -68.29 -2.95 -10.83
CA ALA A 27 -69.00 -4.24 -10.69
C ALA A 27 -69.51 -5.01 -11.94
N SER A 28 -69.14 -6.29 -11.86
CA SER A 28 -69.75 -7.52 -12.36
C SER A 28 -69.32 -7.93 -13.77
N ASP A 29 -68.91 -9.13 -14.05
CA ASP A 29 -69.43 -10.44 -13.75
C ASP A 29 -68.46 -11.51 -14.35
N SER A 30 -68.47 -12.65 -13.74
CA SER A 30 -67.82 -13.89 -14.05
C SER A 30 -67.66 -14.30 -15.51
N LYS A 31 -66.46 -14.84 -15.85
CA LYS A 31 -66.38 -16.12 -16.59
C LYS A 31 -65.02 -16.76 -16.40
N GLU A 32 -65.02 -17.98 -15.91
CA GLU A 32 -63.92 -18.92 -15.97
C GLU A 32 -63.34 -19.02 -17.38
N THR A 33 -62.00 -18.89 -17.46
CA THR A 33 -61.25 -19.44 -18.58
C THR A 33 -59.93 -19.93 -18.06
N GLU A 34 -59.66 -21.14 -18.37
CA GLU A 34 -58.54 -22.01 -18.04
C GLU A 34 -57.19 -21.29 -18.06
N GLY A 35 -56.39 -21.61 -17.03
CA GLY A 35 -55.03 -21.09 -16.91
C GLY A 35 -54.14 -21.61 -18.03
N HIS A 36 -53.68 -20.71 -18.85
CA HIS A 36 -52.39 -20.89 -19.54
C HIS A 36 -51.29 -20.47 -18.57
N ASN A 37 -50.63 -21.47 -18.02
CA ASN A 37 -49.28 -21.28 -17.49
C ASN A 37 -48.38 -20.77 -18.64
N GLU A 38 -48.03 -19.51 -18.63
CA GLU A 38 -46.87 -19.03 -19.37
C GLU A 38 -45.63 -19.64 -18.71
N GLU A 39 -45.15 -20.76 -19.28
CA GLU A 39 -43.81 -21.29 -18.96
C GLU A 39 -42.77 -20.26 -19.40
N GLU A 40 -42.21 -19.52 -18.42
CA GLU A 40 -40.98 -18.80 -18.61
C GLU A 40 -39.93 -19.76 -19.19
N GLY A 41 -39.22 -19.34 -20.25
CA GLY A 41 -38.24 -20.12 -21.02
C GLY A 41 -37.01 -20.54 -20.23
N GLY A 42 -37.20 -21.39 -19.21
CA GLY A 42 -36.14 -22.01 -18.43
C GLY A 42 -35.67 -23.33 -19.07
N MET A 43 -34.43 -23.69 -18.87
CA MET A 43 -33.89 -25.00 -19.23
C MET A 43 -34.72 -26.12 -18.57
N ARG A 44 -35.18 -27.10 -19.36
CA ARG A 44 -35.98 -28.24 -18.85
C ARG A 44 -35.07 -29.34 -18.28
N SER A 45 -35.62 -30.21 -17.39
CA SER A 45 -34.94 -31.40 -16.91
C SER A 45 -34.66 -32.40 -18.04
N VAL A 46 -33.60 -33.18 -17.88
CA VAL A 46 -33.28 -34.29 -18.77
C VAL A 46 -33.35 -35.60 -18.02
N ASN A 47 -34.07 -36.61 -18.60
CA ASN A 47 -34.17 -37.96 -18.06
C ASN A 47 -33.22 -38.89 -18.83
N LEU A 48 -32.32 -39.54 -18.12
CA LEU A 48 -31.34 -40.48 -18.67
C LEU A 48 -31.54 -41.88 -18.10
N SER A 49 -31.60 -42.90 -18.98
CA SER A 49 -31.49 -44.25 -18.49
C SER A 49 -30.16 -44.50 -17.82
N GLU A 50 -30.08 -45.46 -16.88
CA GLU A 50 -28.84 -45.78 -16.16
C GLU A 50 -27.67 -46.14 -17.13
N MET A 51 -28.01 -46.84 -18.23
CA MET A 51 -27.02 -47.17 -19.28
C MET A 51 -26.44 -45.93 -19.92
N LYS A 52 -27.27 -44.92 -20.23
CA LYS A 52 -26.85 -43.68 -20.88
C LYS A 52 -26.10 -42.79 -19.90
N PHE A 53 -26.57 -42.71 -18.65
CA PHE A 53 -25.89 -42.01 -17.59
C PHE A 53 -24.45 -42.52 -17.40
N ASN A 54 -24.28 -43.83 -17.31
CA ASN A 54 -22.98 -44.48 -17.20
C ASN A 54 -22.12 -44.31 -18.47
N SER A 55 -22.70 -44.37 -19.65
CA SER A 55 -21.95 -44.21 -20.93
C SER A 55 -21.43 -42.77 -21.11
N LEU A 56 -22.11 -41.78 -20.57
CA LEU A 56 -21.68 -40.40 -20.55
C LEU A 56 -20.66 -40.13 -19.43
N GLY A 57 -20.38 -41.11 -18.57
CA GLY A 57 -19.40 -40.98 -17.50
C GLY A 57 -19.75 -39.90 -16.48
N ILE A 58 -21.05 -39.59 -16.28
CA ILE A 58 -21.51 -38.58 -15.34
C ILE A 58 -21.26 -39.06 -13.92
N LYS A 59 -20.62 -38.23 -13.12
CA LYS A 59 -20.39 -38.42 -11.70
C LYS A 59 -21.29 -37.50 -10.91
N VAL A 60 -21.91 -38.03 -9.87
CA VAL A 60 -22.79 -37.25 -8.97
C VAL A 60 -22.38 -37.46 -7.53
N ASP A 61 -22.41 -36.41 -6.75
CA ASP A 61 -22.18 -36.42 -5.31
C ASP A 61 -22.86 -35.18 -4.69
N THR A 62 -22.82 -35.05 -3.39
CA THR A 62 -23.31 -33.87 -2.70
C THR A 62 -22.37 -32.67 -3.00
N LEU A 63 -22.94 -31.45 -3.00
CA LEU A 63 -22.15 -30.23 -3.25
C LEU A 63 -21.07 -30.05 -2.16
N PRO A 64 -19.77 -30.24 -2.50
CA PRO A 64 -18.70 -30.17 -1.51
C PRO A 64 -18.37 -28.75 -1.14
N LYS A 65 -17.81 -28.56 0.05
CA LYS A 65 -17.13 -27.34 0.42
C LYS A 65 -15.62 -27.54 0.18
N LYS A 66 -15.03 -26.65 -0.57
CA LYS A 66 -13.59 -26.62 -0.85
C LYS A 66 -13.01 -25.30 -0.38
N ALA A 67 -11.84 -25.37 0.22
CA ALA A 67 -11.07 -24.17 0.54
C ALA A 67 -10.56 -23.56 -0.77
N LEU A 68 -11.10 -22.42 -1.15
CA LEU A 68 -10.66 -21.62 -2.29
C LEU A 68 -10.13 -20.29 -1.79
N SER A 69 -8.97 -19.89 -2.35
CA SER A 69 -8.35 -18.61 -2.03
C SER A 69 -8.91 -17.52 -2.93
N GLY A 70 -9.53 -16.53 -2.35
CA GLY A 70 -9.90 -15.34 -3.08
C GLY A 70 -8.64 -14.57 -3.51
N ILE A 71 -8.73 -13.86 -4.62
CA ILE A 71 -7.69 -12.95 -5.08
C ILE A 71 -8.25 -11.53 -5.02
N VAL A 72 -7.51 -10.64 -4.37
CA VAL A 72 -7.75 -9.19 -4.44
C VAL A 72 -6.66 -8.60 -5.33
N GLU A 73 -7.08 -7.99 -6.44
CA GLU A 73 -6.17 -7.26 -7.32
C GLU A 73 -6.00 -5.83 -6.80
N ALA A 74 -4.76 -5.37 -6.75
CA ALA A 74 -4.40 -4.04 -6.32
C ALA A 74 -3.27 -3.48 -7.18
N ASN A 75 -3.39 -2.21 -7.54
CA ASN A 75 -2.32 -1.48 -8.22
C ASN A 75 -1.54 -0.68 -7.18
N GLY A 76 -0.29 -0.39 -7.48
CA GLY A 76 0.57 0.37 -6.61
C GLY A 76 1.90 0.74 -7.24
N GLN A 77 2.85 1.06 -6.40
CA GLN A 77 4.21 1.38 -6.81
C GLN A 77 5.23 0.84 -5.81
N LEU A 78 6.46 0.77 -6.25
CA LEU A 78 7.57 0.50 -5.36
C LEU A 78 7.93 1.78 -4.61
N GLU A 79 8.04 1.70 -3.30
CA GLU A 79 8.44 2.83 -2.45
C GLU A 79 9.55 2.41 -1.50
N VAL A 80 10.23 3.42 -0.95
CA VAL A 80 11.18 3.24 0.14
C VAL A 80 10.57 3.80 1.42
N PRO A 81 10.61 3.07 2.54
CA PRO A 81 10.13 3.60 3.80
C PRO A 81 10.87 4.87 4.21
N PRO A 82 10.22 5.87 4.85
CA PRO A 82 10.82 7.16 5.17
C PRO A 82 12.11 7.10 6.01
N GLN A 83 12.34 6.02 6.77
CA GLN A 83 13.58 5.82 7.53
C GLN A 83 14.80 5.48 6.65
N TYR A 84 14.59 5.14 5.40
CA TYR A 84 15.61 4.82 4.40
C TYR A 84 15.73 5.88 3.30
N GLU A 85 15.09 7.02 3.48
CA GLU A 85 15.23 8.22 2.67
C GLU A 85 15.82 9.35 3.50
N ALA A 86 16.62 10.18 2.89
CA ALA A 86 17.18 11.34 3.55
C ALA A 86 17.23 12.57 2.66
N THR A 87 16.65 13.64 3.14
CA THR A 87 16.88 14.97 2.57
C THR A 87 18.08 15.58 3.24
N VAL A 88 19.16 15.79 2.49
CA VAL A 88 20.38 16.45 2.96
C VAL A 88 20.22 17.96 2.83
N THR A 89 20.30 18.67 3.96
CA THR A 89 20.11 20.12 4.03
C THR A 89 21.38 20.85 4.50
N ALA A 90 21.49 22.14 4.20
CA ALA A 90 22.53 22.99 4.74
C ALA A 90 22.29 23.26 6.24
N THR A 91 23.23 22.90 7.11
CA THR A 91 23.17 23.21 8.55
C THR A 91 23.52 24.67 8.80
N LEU A 92 24.45 25.22 8.04
CA LEU A 92 24.82 26.65 8.03
C LEU A 92 24.73 27.15 6.59
N GLY A 93 24.10 28.32 6.38
CA GLY A 93 24.04 28.94 5.07
C GLY A 93 25.42 29.24 4.51
N GLY A 94 25.53 29.31 3.18
CA GLY A 94 26.80 29.61 2.52
C GLY A 94 26.77 29.44 1.00
N ASN A 95 27.87 29.80 0.36
CA ASN A 95 28.04 29.57 -1.08
C ASN A 95 28.52 28.14 -1.31
N ILE A 96 27.94 27.44 -2.28
CA ILE A 96 28.41 26.14 -2.72
C ILE A 96 29.71 26.29 -3.47
N ASN A 97 30.81 25.77 -2.90
CA ASN A 97 32.13 25.82 -3.50
C ASN A 97 32.33 24.68 -4.51
N SER A 98 31.88 23.47 -4.18
CA SER A 98 31.97 22.32 -5.06
C SER A 98 30.92 21.26 -4.72
N ILE A 99 30.50 20.51 -5.73
CA ILE A 99 29.65 19.33 -5.62
C ILE A 99 30.50 18.14 -6.04
N LYS A 100 30.43 17.03 -5.29
CA LYS A 100 31.28 15.84 -5.44
C LYS A 100 30.57 14.64 -5.98
N VAL A 101 29.25 14.73 -6.18
CA VAL A 101 28.38 13.64 -6.59
C VAL A 101 27.43 14.09 -7.69
N ILE A 102 26.94 13.14 -8.45
CA ILE A 102 25.88 13.32 -9.44
C ILE A 102 24.69 12.40 -9.11
N GLU A 103 23.55 12.63 -9.75
CA GLU A 103 22.39 11.75 -9.64
C GLU A 103 22.75 10.34 -10.13
N GLY A 104 22.34 9.32 -9.35
CA GLY A 104 22.68 7.91 -9.57
C GLY A 104 23.93 7.40 -8.85
N ASP A 105 24.78 8.29 -8.29
CA ASP A 105 25.96 7.86 -7.54
C ASP A 105 25.58 7.12 -6.26
N LYS A 106 26.24 5.99 -5.97
CA LYS A 106 26.19 5.32 -4.68
C LYS A 106 27.06 6.08 -3.67
N VAL A 107 26.50 6.37 -2.50
CA VAL A 107 27.18 7.09 -1.42
C VAL A 107 27.09 6.33 -0.10
N ASN A 108 28.12 6.45 0.73
CA ASN A 108 28.14 5.88 2.06
C ASN A 108 27.71 6.92 3.10
N LYS A 109 27.21 6.46 4.24
CA LYS A 109 26.97 7.32 5.41
C LYS A 109 28.24 8.09 5.81
N GLY A 110 28.13 9.41 5.92
CA GLY A 110 29.25 10.30 6.25
C GLY A 110 30.11 10.72 5.04
N GLN A 111 29.82 10.23 3.84
CA GLN A 111 30.51 10.65 2.62
C GLN A 111 30.18 12.10 2.29
N VAL A 112 31.22 12.88 1.88
CA VAL A 112 31.05 14.27 1.52
C VAL A 112 30.41 14.39 0.13
N LEU A 113 29.28 15.09 0.07
CA LEU A 113 28.52 15.37 -1.15
C LEU A 113 28.85 16.73 -1.75
N ALA A 114 29.09 17.73 -0.90
CA ALA A 114 29.44 19.08 -1.31
C ALA A 114 30.30 19.81 -0.25
N TYR A 115 30.86 20.91 -0.64
CA TYR A 115 31.52 21.84 0.26
C TYR A 115 30.88 23.23 0.17
N LEU A 116 30.59 23.82 1.37
CA LEU A 116 30.09 25.18 1.50
C LEU A 116 31.17 26.11 2.05
N SER A 117 31.16 27.37 1.63
CA SER A 117 31.96 28.44 2.22
C SER A 117 31.07 29.48 2.89
N HIS A 118 31.43 29.91 4.11
CA HIS A 118 30.74 30.95 4.83
C HIS A 118 31.73 31.75 5.73
N PRO A 119 31.69 33.09 5.75
CA PRO A 119 32.61 33.90 6.56
C PRO A 119 32.59 33.57 8.06
N ASN A 120 31.41 33.23 8.62
CA ASN A 120 31.29 32.83 10.02
C ASN A 120 32.05 31.57 10.40
N LEU A 121 32.45 30.74 9.42
CA LEU A 121 33.24 29.53 9.69
C LEU A 121 34.55 29.85 10.38
N THR A 122 35.28 30.86 9.84
CA THR A 122 36.54 31.30 10.44
C THR A 122 36.32 31.87 11.84
N LYS A 123 35.23 32.65 12.03
CA LYS A 123 34.90 33.23 13.33
C LYS A 123 34.67 32.16 14.39
N ILE A 124 33.81 31.16 14.12
CA ILE A 124 33.52 30.06 15.06
C ILE A 124 34.80 29.33 15.46
N GLN A 125 35.69 29.08 14.52
CA GLN A 125 36.95 28.39 14.76
C GLN A 125 37.92 29.21 15.63
N THR A 126 38.05 30.53 15.34
CA THR A 126 38.90 31.40 16.13
C THR A 126 38.36 31.63 17.54
N ASP A 127 37.06 31.80 17.69
CA ASP A 127 36.40 31.93 19.01
C ASP A 127 36.63 30.66 19.84
N TYR A 128 36.51 29.48 19.23
CA TYR A 128 36.81 28.19 19.89
C TYR A 128 38.26 28.12 20.40
N ILE A 129 39.24 28.48 19.55
CA ILE A 129 40.66 28.47 19.94
C ILE A 129 40.91 29.41 21.12
N ASN A 130 40.31 30.60 21.10
CA ASN A 130 40.43 31.57 22.17
C ASN A 130 39.83 31.09 23.48
N ALA A 131 38.61 30.54 23.41
CA ALA A 131 37.96 29.96 24.58
C ALA A 131 38.76 28.77 25.15
N PHE A 132 39.29 27.90 24.29
CA PHE A 132 40.11 26.75 24.70
C PHE A 132 41.40 27.17 25.40
N ASN A 133 42.13 28.12 24.86
CA ASN A 133 43.34 28.65 25.46
C ASN A 133 43.08 29.33 26.81
N ARG A 134 41.98 30.09 26.89
CA ARG A 134 41.49 30.68 28.16
C ARG A 134 41.13 29.62 29.17
N MET A 135 40.46 28.54 28.76
CA MET A 135 40.14 27.41 29.63
C MET A 135 41.41 26.77 30.20
N GLN A 136 42.42 26.49 29.39
CA GLN A 136 43.69 25.95 29.86
C GLN A 136 44.40 26.83 30.90
N PHE A 137 44.38 28.16 30.66
CA PHE A 137 44.93 29.12 31.63
C PHE A 137 44.16 29.06 32.96
N LEU A 138 42.85 29.16 32.92
CA LEU A 138 42.00 29.12 34.11
C LEU A 138 42.02 27.78 34.86
N GLU A 139 42.23 26.69 34.16
CA GLU A 139 42.40 25.35 34.77
C GLU A 139 43.64 25.33 35.70
N LYS A 140 44.75 25.85 35.18
CA LYS A 140 46.02 25.96 35.94
C LYS A 140 45.88 26.93 37.13
N GLU A 141 45.20 28.05 36.91
CA GLU A 141 44.93 29.05 37.93
C GLU A 141 44.01 28.51 39.03
N PHE A 142 42.94 27.85 38.66
CA PHE A 142 42.04 27.17 39.58
C PHE A 142 42.76 26.14 40.42
N ALA A 143 43.59 25.29 39.82
CA ALA A 143 44.40 24.30 40.54
C ALA A 143 45.41 24.98 41.52
N ARG A 144 45.94 26.13 41.14
CA ARG A 144 46.78 26.93 42.00
C ARG A 144 46.03 27.52 43.21
N GLN A 145 44.89 28.18 42.93
CA GLN A 145 44.07 28.81 43.99
C GLN A 145 43.48 27.74 44.94
N LYS A 146 43.11 26.60 44.43
CA LYS A 146 42.65 25.48 45.25
C LYS A 146 43.70 25.03 46.25
N ARG A 147 44.96 24.82 45.80
CA ARG A 147 46.07 24.42 46.71
C ARG A 147 46.37 25.47 47.74
N LEU A 148 46.36 26.79 47.42
CA LEU A 148 46.54 27.88 48.38
C LEU A 148 45.44 27.95 49.40
N TYR A 149 44.20 27.75 48.99
CA TYR A 149 43.05 27.72 49.88
C TYR A 149 43.08 26.52 50.86
N GLU A 150 43.40 25.32 50.35
CA GLU A 150 43.56 24.10 51.15
C GLU A 150 44.71 24.19 52.15
N ALA A 151 45.76 24.97 51.82
CA ALA A 151 46.86 25.26 52.74
C ALA A 151 46.59 26.44 53.71
N GLU A 152 45.36 26.95 53.71
CA GLU A 152 44.91 28.08 54.59
C GLU A 152 45.65 29.42 54.39
N VAL A 153 46.39 29.56 53.26
CA VAL A 153 47.14 30.80 52.89
C VAL A 153 46.46 31.59 51.75
N GLY A 154 45.43 31.05 51.14
CA GLY A 154 44.70 31.65 50.01
C GLY A 154 43.39 32.29 50.42
N SER A 155 42.92 33.29 49.66
CA SER A 155 41.62 33.91 49.81
C SER A 155 40.51 32.97 49.26
N GLY A 156 39.50 32.68 50.13
CA GLY A 156 38.32 31.90 49.72
C GLY A 156 37.55 32.57 48.57
N LYS A 157 37.52 33.94 48.59
CA LYS A 157 36.88 34.71 47.49
C LYS A 157 37.59 34.50 46.14
N SER A 158 38.93 34.50 46.10
CA SER A 158 39.72 34.27 44.90
C SER A 158 39.56 32.86 44.38
N PHE A 159 39.49 31.88 45.26
CA PHE A 159 39.25 30.51 44.92
C PHE A 159 37.86 30.34 44.26
N GLN A 160 36.80 30.85 44.94
CA GLN A 160 35.45 30.78 44.38
C GLN A 160 35.30 31.50 43.05
N GLN A 161 35.89 32.72 42.89
CA GLN A 161 35.89 33.42 41.66
C GLN A 161 36.54 32.65 40.54
N THR A 162 37.76 32.15 40.75
CA THR A 162 38.51 31.39 39.73
C THR A 162 37.77 30.08 39.37
N GLN A 163 37.12 29.43 40.35
CA GLN A 163 36.28 28.27 40.13
C GLN A 163 35.11 28.59 39.21
N ALA A 164 34.41 29.69 39.48
CA ALA A 164 33.29 30.14 38.63
C ALA A 164 33.74 30.47 37.22
N ASP A 165 34.84 31.20 37.07
CA ASP A 165 35.43 31.60 35.77
C ASP A 165 35.82 30.37 34.95
N PHE A 166 36.47 29.37 35.59
CA PHE A 166 36.86 28.13 34.95
C PHE A 166 35.62 27.31 34.48
N GLN A 167 34.62 27.20 35.33
CA GLN A 167 33.38 26.49 34.94
C GLN A 167 32.66 27.19 33.78
N SER A 168 32.58 28.52 33.80
CA SER A 168 31.97 29.31 32.74
C SER A 168 32.65 29.06 31.38
N VAL A 169 33.99 29.20 31.33
CA VAL A 169 34.73 29.01 30.08
C VAL A 169 34.76 27.58 29.61
N LYS A 170 34.69 26.60 30.52
CA LYS A 170 34.54 25.20 30.18
C LYS A 170 33.20 24.93 29.48
N GLY A 171 32.12 25.57 29.93
CA GLY A 171 30.82 25.54 29.24
C GLY A 171 30.90 26.16 27.84
N GLU A 172 31.58 27.29 27.70
CA GLU A 172 31.79 27.97 26.40
C GLU A 172 32.52 27.07 25.39
N VAL A 173 33.63 26.44 25.81
CA VAL A 173 34.38 25.46 25.01
C VAL A 173 33.48 24.31 24.54
N SER A 174 32.69 23.71 25.49
CA SER A 174 31.77 22.64 25.15
C SER A 174 30.69 23.08 24.13
N GLY A 175 30.26 24.34 24.20
CA GLY A 175 29.35 24.94 23.22
C GLY A 175 29.94 25.02 21.82
N TYR A 176 31.16 25.54 21.70
CA TYR A 176 31.85 25.56 20.41
C TYR A 176 32.19 24.18 19.87
N GLU A 177 32.57 23.22 20.68
CA GLU A 177 32.79 21.83 20.25
C GLU A 177 31.50 21.21 19.71
N SER A 178 30.33 21.52 20.30
CA SER A 178 29.05 21.08 19.80
C SER A 178 28.73 21.72 18.44
N GLN A 179 28.98 23.03 18.27
CA GLN A 179 28.79 23.71 16.99
C GLN A 179 29.69 23.12 15.88
N LEU A 180 30.96 22.89 16.18
CA LEU A 180 31.89 22.29 15.20
C LEU A 180 31.44 20.87 14.80
N ARG A 181 30.98 20.04 15.76
CA ARG A 181 30.39 18.71 15.43
C ARG A 181 29.17 18.78 14.53
N GLN A 182 28.27 19.74 14.77
CA GLN A 182 27.09 19.95 13.89
C GLN A 182 27.48 20.33 12.46
N LEU A 183 28.63 20.95 12.28
CA LEU A 183 29.22 21.29 10.98
C LEU A 183 30.11 20.17 10.41
N ASN A 184 30.15 18.99 11.04
CA ASN A 184 31.02 17.86 10.70
C ASN A 184 32.54 18.24 10.70
N LEU A 185 32.95 19.15 11.61
CA LEU A 185 34.31 19.61 11.75
C LEU A 185 34.98 19.04 12.99
N GLY A 186 36.22 18.59 12.86
CA GLY A 186 36.99 18.04 13.95
C GLY A 186 37.56 19.13 14.87
N ALA A 187 37.02 19.26 16.09
CA ALA A 187 37.48 20.27 17.06
C ALA A 187 38.97 20.12 17.41
N SER A 188 39.52 18.92 17.37
CA SER A 188 40.97 18.67 17.61
C SER A 188 41.85 19.30 16.54
N GLN A 189 41.47 19.28 15.30
CA GLN A 189 42.23 19.93 14.20
C GLN A 189 42.23 21.44 14.37
N VAL A 190 41.06 22.02 14.65
CA VAL A 190 40.90 23.46 14.89
C VAL A 190 41.76 23.91 16.07
N ARG A 191 41.72 23.16 17.18
CA ARG A 191 42.53 23.42 18.38
C ARG A 191 44.05 23.46 18.09
N ASN A 192 44.51 22.63 17.15
CA ASN A 192 45.90 22.56 16.74
C ASN A 192 46.29 23.65 15.73
N GLY A 193 45.36 24.58 15.40
CA GLY A 193 45.59 25.68 14.45
C GLY A 193 45.28 25.34 12.99
N ASN A 194 44.82 24.12 12.70
CA ASN A 194 44.41 23.72 11.37
C ASN A 194 42.97 24.15 11.10
N LEU A 195 42.76 25.30 10.50
CA LEU A 195 41.44 25.82 10.20
C LEU A 195 40.88 25.20 8.92
N TYR A 196 39.61 24.87 8.97
CA TYR A 196 38.86 24.46 7.81
C TYR A 196 38.44 25.68 6.98
N GLU A 197 38.60 25.59 5.67
CA GLU A 197 38.15 26.63 4.74
C GLU A 197 36.69 26.43 4.31
N TYR A 198 36.25 25.19 4.32
CA TYR A 198 34.92 24.78 3.83
C TYR A 198 34.20 23.90 4.84
N ILE A 199 32.87 23.97 4.80
CA ILE A 199 31.98 23.12 5.59
C ILE A 199 31.62 21.91 4.72
N PRO A 200 31.90 20.66 5.12
CA PRO A 200 31.50 19.48 4.40
C PRO A 200 29.99 19.20 4.62
N VAL A 201 29.26 19.04 3.54
CA VAL A 201 27.91 18.52 3.55
C VAL A 201 27.98 17.02 3.32
N VAL A 202 27.52 16.22 4.28
CA VAL A 202 27.69 14.75 4.24
C VAL A 202 26.35 14.03 4.16
N SER A 203 26.37 12.82 3.58
CA SER A 203 25.18 11.96 3.59
C SER A 203 24.91 11.41 5.00
N PRO A 204 23.69 11.50 5.51
CA PRO A 204 23.30 10.91 6.79
C PRO A 204 23.09 9.39 6.72
N ILE A 205 22.85 8.83 5.52
CA ILE A 205 22.60 7.40 5.26
C ILE A 205 23.50 6.89 4.12
N GLU A 206 23.60 5.60 3.98
CA GLU A 206 24.07 4.92 2.77
C GLU A 206 22.93 4.86 1.75
N GLY A 207 23.22 4.92 0.44
CA GLY A 207 22.20 4.83 -0.60
C GLY A 207 22.67 5.45 -1.90
N TYR A 208 21.73 5.90 -2.71
CA TYR A 208 21.96 6.50 -4.02
C TYR A 208 21.46 7.95 -4.03
N ILE A 209 22.17 8.81 -4.73
CA ILE A 209 21.72 10.20 -4.97
C ILE A 209 20.53 10.16 -5.93
N GLU A 210 19.35 10.45 -5.41
CA GLU A 210 18.14 10.56 -6.24
C GLU A 210 18.10 11.91 -6.98
N LYS A 211 18.36 13.01 -6.24
CA LYS A 211 18.32 14.37 -6.82
C LYS A 211 19.41 15.27 -6.26
N VAL A 212 19.95 16.10 -7.15
CA VAL A 212 20.84 17.22 -6.82
C VAL A 212 20.06 18.52 -7.08
N LYS A 213 19.68 19.25 -6.02
CA LYS A 213 18.81 20.45 -6.10
C LYS A 213 19.57 21.77 -6.07
N VAL A 214 20.87 21.74 -6.15
CA VAL A 214 21.77 22.92 -5.97
C VAL A 214 22.85 22.99 -7.03
N GLN A 215 23.43 24.18 -7.21
CA GLN A 215 24.45 24.45 -8.21
C GLN A 215 25.69 25.08 -7.58
N ILE A 216 26.86 24.87 -8.18
CA ILE A 216 28.14 25.54 -7.77
C ILE A 216 27.99 27.05 -7.88
N GLY A 217 28.41 27.76 -6.84
CA GLY A 217 28.30 29.23 -6.75
C GLY A 217 26.96 29.73 -6.19
N GLN A 218 25.96 28.88 -6.08
CA GLN A 218 24.67 29.23 -5.46
C GLN A 218 24.86 29.50 -3.97
N TYR A 219 24.20 30.53 -3.45
CA TYR A 219 24.06 30.72 -2.01
C TYR A 219 22.84 29.91 -1.52
N VAL A 220 23.03 29.11 -0.47
CA VAL A 220 21.97 28.35 0.20
C VAL A 220 21.77 28.87 1.61
N GLU A 221 20.51 28.98 2.02
CA GLU A 221 20.13 29.29 3.39
C GLU A 221 20.14 28.02 4.27
N PRO A 222 20.20 28.16 5.61
CA PRO A 222 19.99 27.02 6.50
C PRO A 222 18.69 26.29 6.16
N GLN A 223 18.68 24.94 6.27
CA GLN A 223 17.56 24.05 5.97
C GLN A 223 17.18 23.93 4.47
N THR A 224 17.90 24.60 3.57
CA THR A 224 17.70 24.38 2.13
C THR A 224 17.99 22.93 1.77
N SER A 225 17.04 22.25 1.11
CA SER A 225 17.23 20.90 0.57
C SER A 225 18.24 20.92 -0.55
N MET A 226 19.36 20.23 -0.38
CA MET A 226 20.47 20.19 -1.34
C MET A 226 20.50 18.89 -2.13
N PHE A 227 20.35 17.75 -1.44
CA PHE A 227 20.38 16.42 -2.04
C PHE A 227 19.23 15.58 -1.48
N MET A 228 18.77 14.63 -2.28
CA MET A 228 17.94 13.51 -1.80
C MET A 228 18.74 12.23 -1.96
N VAL A 229 18.79 11.44 -0.91
CA VAL A 229 19.49 10.14 -0.86
C VAL A 229 18.47 9.09 -0.50
N VAL A 230 18.45 7.99 -1.25
CA VAL A 230 17.51 6.88 -1.07
C VAL A 230 18.26 5.56 -1.01
N ASP A 231 17.87 4.70 -0.07
CA ASP A 231 18.42 3.35 0.06
C ASP A 231 17.52 2.33 -0.64
N ASN A 232 17.89 1.95 -1.85
CA ASN A 232 17.12 1.03 -2.69
C ASN A 232 17.13 -0.43 -2.17
N GLU A 233 17.98 -0.78 -1.20
CA GLU A 233 17.98 -2.14 -0.62
C GLU A 233 16.71 -2.42 0.20
N HIS A 234 16.05 -1.35 0.66
CA HIS A 234 14.84 -1.41 1.48
C HIS A 234 13.55 -1.08 0.71
N VAL A 235 13.58 -1.17 -0.63
CA VAL A 235 12.38 -0.99 -1.44
C VAL A 235 11.31 -2.02 -1.08
N HIS A 236 10.06 -1.59 -0.99
CA HIS A 236 8.89 -2.42 -0.71
C HIS A 236 7.76 -2.09 -1.70
N ALA A 237 6.75 -2.94 -1.75
CA ALA A 237 5.56 -2.69 -2.54
C ALA A 237 4.54 -1.92 -1.71
N ASP A 238 4.12 -0.77 -2.19
CA ASP A 238 2.96 -0.03 -1.67
C ASP A 238 1.79 -0.17 -2.65
N LEU A 239 0.71 -0.77 -2.19
CA LEU A 239 -0.44 -1.15 -2.97
C LEU A 239 -1.69 -0.44 -2.47
N MET A 240 -2.51 0.04 -3.38
CA MET A 240 -3.78 0.67 -3.07
C MET A 240 -4.93 -0.34 -3.19
N VAL A 241 -5.50 -0.74 -2.06
CA VAL A 241 -6.64 -1.63 -1.99
C VAL A 241 -7.92 -0.84 -1.78
N PHE A 242 -8.89 -1.03 -2.67
CA PHE A 242 -10.16 -0.32 -2.62
C PHE A 242 -11.04 -0.73 -1.43
N GLU A 243 -11.91 0.20 -0.98
CA GLU A 243 -12.81 0.02 0.16
C GLU A 243 -13.60 -1.29 0.11
N LYS A 244 -14.09 -1.68 -1.07
CA LYS A 244 -14.90 -2.90 -1.26
C LYS A 244 -14.15 -4.19 -0.92
N ASP A 245 -12.81 -4.19 -0.97
CA ASP A 245 -11.98 -5.39 -0.81
C ASP A 245 -11.09 -5.37 0.43
N ILE A 246 -10.94 -4.19 1.09
CA ILE A 246 -10.00 -4.02 2.21
C ILE A 246 -10.29 -4.96 3.40
N TYR A 247 -11.57 -5.31 3.64
CA TYR A 247 -11.94 -6.20 4.74
C TYR A 247 -11.40 -7.63 4.59
N LYS A 248 -11.01 -8.02 3.36
CA LYS A 248 -10.41 -9.31 3.02
C LYS A 248 -8.89 -9.32 3.22
N VAL A 249 -8.25 -8.13 3.29
CA VAL A 249 -6.80 -7.99 3.30
C VAL A 249 -6.30 -7.88 4.74
N LYS A 250 -5.29 -8.70 5.07
CA LYS A 250 -4.69 -8.79 6.41
C LYS A 250 -3.18 -8.93 6.32
N GLU A 251 -2.52 -8.53 7.39
CA GLU A 251 -1.09 -8.78 7.58
C GLU A 251 -0.79 -10.29 7.56
N GLY A 252 0.37 -10.65 7.02
CA GLY A 252 0.83 -12.04 6.83
C GLY A 252 0.34 -12.72 5.55
N GLN A 253 -0.55 -12.08 4.77
CA GLN A 253 -0.99 -12.65 3.50
C GLN A 253 0.11 -12.58 2.44
N LYS A 254 0.16 -13.63 1.61
CA LYS A 254 1.07 -13.70 0.48
C LYS A 254 0.55 -12.88 -0.68
N ILE A 255 1.47 -12.22 -1.35
CA ILE A 255 1.19 -11.43 -2.55
C ILE A 255 2.15 -11.82 -3.67
N SER A 256 1.66 -11.86 -4.88
CA SER A 256 2.47 -11.85 -6.09
C SER A 256 2.21 -10.57 -6.87
N PHE A 257 3.23 -9.98 -7.46
CA PHE A 257 3.09 -8.77 -8.25
C PHE A 257 4.05 -8.73 -9.43
N THR A 258 3.63 -8.03 -10.45
CA THR A 258 4.38 -7.83 -11.68
C THR A 258 4.68 -6.35 -11.86
N LEU A 259 5.85 -6.05 -12.43
CA LEU A 259 6.22 -4.69 -12.82
C LEU A 259 5.69 -4.41 -14.22
N GLU A 260 5.02 -3.28 -14.41
CA GLU A 260 4.56 -2.89 -15.75
C GLU A 260 5.72 -2.62 -16.71
N SER A 261 6.84 -2.12 -16.20
CA SER A 261 8.05 -1.79 -16.97
C SER A 261 8.91 -3.01 -17.34
N VAL A 262 8.69 -4.19 -16.71
CA VAL A 262 9.49 -5.42 -16.93
C VAL A 262 8.56 -6.58 -17.23
N PRO A 263 8.28 -6.87 -18.52
CA PRO A 263 7.42 -7.97 -18.90
C PRO A 263 7.95 -9.33 -18.39
N GLY A 264 7.06 -10.12 -17.78
CA GLY A 264 7.40 -11.44 -17.25
C GLY A 264 8.02 -11.39 -15.84
N SER A 265 8.17 -10.22 -15.23
CA SER A 265 8.55 -10.14 -13.82
C SER A 265 7.52 -10.85 -12.95
N ASN A 266 8.00 -11.66 -12.00
CA ASN A 266 7.14 -12.31 -11.01
C ASN A 266 7.80 -12.16 -9.64
N LEU A 267 7.38 -11.10 -8.95
CA LEU A 267 7.84 -10.81 -7.61
C LEU A 267 6.85 -11.37 -6.59
N THR A 268 7.37 -11.82 -5.48
CA THR A 268 6.58 -12.36 -4.38
C THR A 268 6.87 -11.61 -3.10
N GLY A 269 5.87 -11.48 -2.26
CA GLY A 269 6.01 -10.78 -1.01
C GLY A 269 5.03 -11.24 0.04
N GLU A 270 5.07 -10.56 1.16
CA GLU A 270 4.17 -10.76 2.28
C GLU A 270 3.74 -9.40 2.83
N ILE A 271 2.45 -9.23 3.07
CA ILE A 271 1.90 -8.01 3.63
C ILE A 271 2.35 -7.90 5.09
N TYR A 272 3.07 -6.81 5.42
CA TYR A 272 3.50 -6.54 6.78
C TYR A 272 2.72 -5.41 7.46
N SER A 273 1.99 -4.59 6.67
CA SER A 273 1.18 -3.52 7.22
C SER A 273 -0.03 -3.21 6.33
N VAL A 274 -1.17 -2.96 6.98
CA VAL A 274 -2.41 -2.51 6.33
C VAL A 274 -2.80 -1.17 6.95
N GLY A 275 -2.82 -0.12 6.15
CA GLY A 275 -3.19 1.24 6.54
C GLY A 275 -4.55 1.29 7.25
N LYS A 276 -4.74 2.29 8.09
CA LYS A 276 -5.99 2.47 8.86
C LYS A 276 -6.75 3.74 8.45
N GLN A 277 -6.32 4.37 7.36
CA GLN A 277 -6.93 5.59 6.83
C GLN A 277 -7.18 5.42 5.34
N PHE A 278 -8.32 5.89 4.87
CA PHE A 278 -8.63 5.93 3.44
C PHE A 278 -8.09 7.21 2.80
N GLU A 279 -7.47 7.04 1.66
CA GLU A 279 -7.29 8.12 0.70
C GLU A 279 -8.65 8.53 0.12
N GLN A 280 -8.77 9.80 -0.29
CA GLN A 280 -10.06 10.31 -0.80
C GLN A 280 -10.23 10.08 -2.32
N ASN A 281 -9.13 10.07 -3.08
CA ASN A 281 -9.14 9.90 -4.52
C ASN A 281 -7.91 9.11 -5.00
N PRO A 282 -8.08 7.82 -5.30
CA PRO A 282 -9.28 6.98 -5.17
C PRO A 282 -9.54 6.60 -3.69
N LYS A 283 -10.76 6.16 -3.36
CA LYS A 283 -11.09 5.69 -2.02
C LYS A 283 -10.48 4.31 -1.76
N ALA A 284 -9.25 4.32 -1.31
CA ALA A 284 -8.41 3.15 -1.11
C ALA A 284 -7.57 3.26 0.16
N VAL A 285 -6.99 2.18 0.58
CA VAL A 285 -6.07 2.09 1.73
C VAL A 285 -4.73 1.58 1.23
N HIS A 286 -3.64 2.16 1.72
CA HIS A 286 -2.29 1.69 1.48
C HIS A 286 -2.04 0.36 2.18
N VAL A 287 -1.47 -0.59 1.44
CA VAL A 287 -1.09 -1.90 1.93
C VAL A 287 0.37 -2.14 1.56
N HIS A 288 1.22 -2.25 2.57
CA HIS A 288 2.65 -2.42 2.38
C HIS A 288 3.05 -3.89 2.45
N ALA A 289 3.80 -4.34 1.44
CA ALA A 289 4.29 -5.70 1.35
C ALA A 289 5.82 -5.74 1.18
N GLU A 290 6.47 -6.56 2.00
CA GLU A 290 7.90 -6.86 1.90
C GLU A 290 8.16 -7.75 0.69
N ILE A 291 9.12 -7.38 -0.16
CA ILE A 291 9.52 -8.16 -1.34
C ILE A 291 10.51 -9.23 -0.92
N LYS A 292 10.23 -10.52 -1.18
CA LYS A 292 11.10 -11.63 -0.78
C LYS A 292 12.21 -11.94 -1.78
N ASN A 293 11.93 -11.76 -3.07
CA ASN A 293 12.87 -12.02 -4.16
C ASN A 293 13.26 -10.69 -4.83
N LYS A 294 13.94 -9.81 -4.07
CA LYS A 294 14.44 -8.53 -4.57
C LYS A 294 15.48 -8.75 -5.68
N GLU A 295 15.38 -7.91 -6.69
CA GLU A 295 16.30 -7.89 -7.83
C GLU A 295 16.93 -6.48 -7.92
N ASP A 296 18.15 -6.40 -8.40
CA ASP A 296 18.93 -5.15 -8.44
C ASP A 296 18.32 -4.04 -9.31
N TYR A 297 17.40 -4.39 -10.21
CA TYR A 297 16.71 -3.44 -11.09
C TYR A 297 15.49 -2.75 -10.46
N LEU A 298 15.15 -3.07 -9.21
CA LEU A 298 14.00 -2.46 -8.54
C LEU A 298 14.30 -1.02 -8.16
N ILE A 299 13.56 -0.09 -8.74
CA ILE A 299 13.72 1.34 -8.52
C ILE A 299 12.41 1.89 -7.90
N PRO A 300 12.48 2.70 -6.83
CA PRO A 300 11.32 3.40 -6.30
C PRO A 300 10.56 4.18 -7.39
N GLY A 301 9.23 4.19 -7.32
CA GLY A 301 8.36 4.79 -8.32
C GLY A 301 7.97 3.88 -9.48
N MET A 302 8.48 2.65 -9.58
CA MET A 302 8.01 1.67 -10.56
C MET A 302 6.59 1.22 -10.23
N TYR A 303 5.71 1.22 -11.24
CA TYR A 303 4.32 0.74 -11.11
C TYR A 303 4.25 -0.78 -11.04
N ILE A 304 3.42 -1.28 -10.13
CA ILE A 304 3.20 -2.70 -9.89
C ILE A 304 1.71 -3.05 -9.93
N LYS A 305 1.43 -4.29 -10.36
CA LYS A 305 0.12 -4.93 -10.25
C LYS A 305 0.23 -6.11 -9.31
N GLY A 306 -0.47 -6.05 -8.19
CA GLY A 306 -0.45 -7.05 -7.13
C GLY A 306 -1.69 -7.94 -7.15
N LYS A 307 -1.49 -9.21 -6.81
CA LYS A 307 -2.53 -10.21 -6.54
C LYS A 307 -2.34 -10.71 -5.12
N ILE A 308 -3.18 -10.23 -4.22
CA ILE A 308 -3.18 -10.60 -2.80
C ILE A 308 -4.02 -11.87 -2.66
N ARG A 309 -3.44 -12.95 -2.13
CA ARG A 309 -4.20 -14.14 -1.77
C ARG A 309 -4.92 -13.89 -0.43
N THR A 310 -6.25 -13.85 -0.50
CA THR A 310 -7.08 -13.76 0.71
C THR A 310 -7.25 -15.15 1.30
N GLY A 311 -7.64 -15.22 2.56
CA GLY A 311 -7.70 -16.51 3.28
C GLY A 311 -8.57 -17.54 2.58
N GLU A 312 -8.23 -18.81 2.77
CA GLU A 312 -9.00 -19.95 2.28
C GLU A 312 -10.32 -19.99 3.03
N GLU A 313 -11.42 -19.72 2.34
CA GLU A 313 -12.77 -19.96 2.86
C GLU A 313 -13.27 -21.29 2.28
N ALA A 314 -13.85 -22.13 3.16
CA ALA A 314 -14.50 -23.35 2.72
C ALA A 314 -15.86 -23.00 2.09
N VAL A 315 -15.87 -22.80 0.79
CA VAL A 315 -17.05 -22.44 0.00
C VAL A 315 -17.57 -23.63 -0.81
N PRO A 316 -18.89 -23.72 -1.07
CA PRO A 316 -19.43 -24.68 -2.02
C PRO A 316 -18.73 -24.50 -3.38
N ALA A 317 -18.16 -25.56 -3.93
CA ALA A 317 -17.43 -25.48 -5.18
C ALA A 317 -17.60 -26.75 -6.01
N LEU A 318 -17.59 -26.62 -7.33
CA LEU A 318 -17.62 -27.72 -8.29
C LEU A 318 -16.44 -27.59 -9.29
N PRO A 319 -16.02 -28.68 -9.91
CA PRO A 319 -15.11 -28.62 -11.04
C PRO A 319 -15.68 -27.75 -12.17
N GLU A 320 -14.83 -27.01 -12.88
CA GLU A 320 -15.24 -26.11 -13.98
C GLU A 320 -16.07 -26.84 -15.05
N GLU A 321 -15.79 -28.11 -15.31
CA GLU A 321 -16.55 -28.96 -16.25
C GLU A 321 -17.96 -29.33 -15.79
N ALA A 322 -18.32 -29.05 -14.53
CA ALA A 322 -19.66 -29.24 -13.97
C ALA A 322 -20.54 -28.00 -14.12
N VAL A 323 -19.98 -26.88 -14.52
CA VAL A 323 -20.66 -25.59 -14.70
C VAL A 323 -20.77 -25.30 -16.19
N ILE A 324 -21.96 -24.87 -16.62
CA ILE A 324 -22.16 -24.43 -18.01
C ILE A 324 -22.79 -23.05 -18.02
N GLU A 325 -22.43 -22.26 -19.02
CA GLU A 325 -23.04 -20.96 -19.26
C GLU A 325 -23.99 -21.04 -20.45
N GLU A 326 -25.24 -20.65 -20.26
CA GLU A 326 -26.25 -20.57 -21.30
C GLU A 326 -26.94 -19.21 -21.20
N ASP A 327 -27.03 -18.51 -22.32
CA ASP A 327 -27.58 -17.13 -22.40
C ASP A 327 -26.99 -16.15 -21.37
N GLY A 328 -25.67 -16.28 -21.09
CA GLY A 328 -24.96 -15.44 -20.14
C GLY A 328 -25.22 -15.76 -18.65
N ASN A 329 -25.89 -16.86 -18.36
CA ASN A 329 -26.18 -17.32 -17.00
C ASN A 329 -25.49 -18.66 -16.72
N PRO A 330 -24.82 -18.81 -15.57
CA PRO A 330 -24.21 -20.09 -15.17
C PRO A 330 -25.26 -21.02 -14.55
N TYR A 331 -25.18 -22.31 -14.95
CA TYR A 331 -26.04 -23.40 -14.46
C TYR A 331 -25.19 -24.58 -14.00
N ILE A 332 -25.73 -25.30 -13.00
CA ILE A 332 -25.27 -26.63 -12.57
C ILE A 332 -26.48 -27.59 -12.62
N PHE A 333 -26.22 -28.90 -12.57
CA PHE A 333 -27.30 -29.89 -12.62
C PHE A 333 -27.45 -30.60 -11.28
N THR A 334 -28.67 -30.58 -10.68
CA THR A 334 -29.02 -31.49 -9.63
C THR A 334 -29.42 -32.83 -10.22
N ALA A 335 -29.20 -33.93 -9.49
CA ALA A 335 -29.48 -35.28 -9.94
C ALA A 335 -30.37 -35.99 -8.95
N GLN A 336 -31.45 -36.60 -9.46
CA GLN A 336 -32.33 -37.49 -8.69
C GLN A 336 -32.40 -38.85 -9.39
N LYS A 337 -32.34 -39.91 -8.57
CA LYS A 337 -32.46 -41.28 -9.04
C LYS A 337 -33.88 -41.78 -8.81
N HIS A 338 -34.55 -42.17 -9.88
CA HIS A 338 -35.91 -42.75 -9.84
C HIS A 338 -35.82 -44.23 -10.19
N GLN A 339 -36.63 -45.05 -9.51
CA GLN A 339 -36.69 -46.48 -9.73
C GLN A 339 -38.15 -46.86 -9.94
N GLU A 340 -38.55 -47.08 -11.18
CA GLU A 340 -39.91 -47.50 -11.53
C GLU A 340 -39.84 -48.84 -12.33
N GLU A 341 -40.69 -49.78 -11.97
CA GLU A 341 -40.82 -51.09 -12.62
C GLU A 341 -39.49 -51.84 -12.92
N GLY A 342 -38.50 -51.69 -12.02
CA GLY A 342 -37.21 -52.36 -12.17
C GLY A 342 -36.23 -51.67 -13.17
N LYS A 343 -36.58 -50.50 -13.68
CA LYS A 343 -35.68 -49.63 -14.46
C LYS A 343 -35.24 -48.47 -13.59
N THR A 344 -33.95 -48.18 -13.67
CA THR A 344 -33.35 -47.00 -13.02
C THR A 344 -33.20 -45.87 -14.03
N GLU A 345 -33.75 -44.73 -13.69
CA GLU A 345 -33.62 -43.50 -14.46
C GLU A 345 -33.06 -42.39 -13.59
N TRP A 346 -32.25 -41.51 -14.21
CA TRP A 346 -31.69 -40.33 -13.60
C TRP A 346 -32.37 -39.09 -14.17
N GLU A 347 -33.03 -38.32 -13.32
CA GLU A 347 -33.50 -36.98 -13.66
C GLU A 347 -32.43 -35.97 -13.30
N LEU A 348 -31.94 -35.18 -14.29
CA LEU A 348 -31.00 -34.11 -14.10
C LEU A 348 -31.70 -32.78 -14.40
N LYS A 349 -31.83 -31.95 -13.35
CA LYS A 349 -32.51 -30.67 -13.41
C LYS A 349 -31.50 -29.52 -13.35
N PRO A 350 -31.45 -28.63 -14.38
CA PRO A 350 -30.60 -27.46 -14.36
C PRO A 350 -31.11 -26.47 -13.30
N ILE A 351 -30.19 -25.92 -12.54
CA ILE A 351 -30.44 -24.81 -11.62
C ILE A 351 -29.46 -23.68 -11.91
N GLN A 352 -30.00 -22.48 -11.96
CA GLN A 352 -29.19 -21.28 -12.12
C GLN A 352 -28.45 -20.98 -10.82
N VAL A 353 -27.18 -20.61 -10.98
CA VAL A 353 -26.30 -20.27 -9.87
C VAL A 353 -25.56 -18.96 -10.16
N ARG A 354 -24.82 -18.46 -9.20
CA ARG A 354 -23.76 -17.48 -9.46
C ARG A 354 -22.43 -18.13 -9.23
N THR A 355 -21.49 -17.90 -10.10
CA THR A 355 -20.11 -18.32 -9.91
C THR A 355 -19.34 -17.26 -9.14
N GLY A 356 -18.32 -17.69 -8.40
CA GLY A 356 -17.43 -16.81 -7.65
C GLY A 356 -15.97 -17.08 -7.97
N ILE A 357 -15.19 -17.48 -6.97
CA ILE A 357 -13.75 -17.77 -7.10
C ILE A 357 -13.56 -18.95 -8.05
N ASN A 358 -12.62 -18.81 -9.01
CA ASN A 358 -12.13 -19.92 -9.84
C ASN A 358 -10.64 -20.12 -9.52
N GLU A 359 -10.30 -21.30 -8.99
CA GLU A 359 -8.94 -21.65 -8.58
C GLU A 359 -8.69 -23.16 -8.84
N ASP A 360 -7.59 -23.48 -9.48
CA ASP A 360 -7.15 -24.87 -9.75
C ASP A 360 -8.23 -25.76 -10.40
N GLY A 361 -9.04 -25.19 -11.32
CA GLY A 361 -10.10 -25.90 -12.03
C GLY A 361 -11.37 -26.15 -11.18
N TRP A 362 -11.50 -25.46 -10.05
CA TRP A 362 -12.69 -25.44 -9.22
C TRP A 362 -13.33 -24.08 -9.20
N VAL A 363 -14.65 -24.03 -9.27
CA VAL A 363 -15.44 -22.80 -9.31
C VAL A 363 -16.33 -22.74 -8.07
N GLU A 364 -16.27 -21.63 -7.33
CA GLU A 364 -17.21 -21.35 -6.22
C GLU A 364 -18.63 -21.25 -6.77
N ILE A 365 -19.56 -21.94 -6.12
CA ILE A 365 -20.97 -21.97 -6.46
C ILE A 365 -21.78 -21.23 -5.40
N LYS A 366 -22.45 -20.15 -5.80
CA LYS A 366 -23.39 -19.40 -4.98
C LYS A 366 -24.81 -19.75 -5.43
N LEU A 367 -25.48 -20.57 -4.63
CA LEU A 367 -26.86 -20.96 -4.88
C LEU A 367 -27.77 -19.74 -4.76
N LEU A 368 -28.70 -19.57 -5.71
CA LEU A 368 -29.76 -18.55 -5.64
C LEU A 368 -30.83 -18.92 -4.63
N GLU A 369 -31.09 -20.23 -4.53
CA GLU A 369 -32.01 -20.83 -3.54
C GLU A 369 -31.30 -21.98 -2.81
N PRO A 370 -31.49 -22.17 -1.52
CA PRO A 370 -30.88 -23.26 -0.78
C PRO A 370 -31.35 -24.62 -1.29
N LEU A 371 -30.42 -25.55 -1.53
CA LEU A 371 -30.73 -26.91 -1.87
C LEU A 371 -31.02 -27.72 -0.60
N PRO A 372 -31.99 -28.71 -0.66
CA PRO A 372 -32.20 -29.67 0.42
C PRO A 372 -30.92 -30.44 0.77
N GLU A 373 -30.71 -30.76 2.04
CA GLU A 373 -29.59 -31.58 2.48
C GLU A 373 -29.55 -32.91 1.74
N GLY A 374 -28.38 -33.31 1.27
CA GLY A 374 -28.19 -34.57 0.54
C GLY A 374 -28.54 -34.48 -0.95
N THR A 375 -28.88 -33.32 -1.49
CA THR A 375 -29.11 -33.18 -2.93
C THR A 375 -27.82 -33.51 -3.68
N LEU A 376 -27.92 -34.45 -4.65
CA LEU A 376 -26.84 -34.81 -5.54
C LEU A 376 -26.71 -33.77 -6.65
N VAL A 377 -25.48 -33.44 -7.02
CA VAL A 377 -25.13 -32.55 -8.16
C VAL A 377 -24.17 -33.25 -9.11
N ALA A 378 -24.26 -32.95 -10.39
CA ALA A 378 -23.31 -33.46 -11.38
C ALA A 378 -21.97 -32.75 -11.21
N TYR A 379 -20.89 -33.55 -11.23
CA TYR A 379 -19.50 -33.09 -11.02
C TYR A 379 -18.73 -32.86 -12.31
N ASN A 380 -19.26 -33.33 -13.43
CA ASN A 380 -18.58 -33.28 -14.72
C ASN A 380 -19.59 -33.32 -15.87
N ASN A 381 -19.08 -33.08 -17.07
CA ASN A 381 -19.80 -33.29 -18.32
C ASN A 381 -21.11 -32.49 -18.46
N ALA A 382 -21.24 -31.31 -17.83
CA ALA A 382 -22.41 -30.44 -17.94
C ALA A 382 -22.77 -30.10 -19.39
N TYR A 383 -21.77 -29.91 -20.26
CA TYR A 383 -21.97 -29.69 -21.70
C TYR A 383 -22.76 -30.80 -22.38
N TYR A 384 -22.46 -32.08 -22.06
CA TYR A 384 -23.21 -33.20 -22.63
C TYR A 384 -24.64 -33.27 -22.14
N LEU A 385 -24.91 -32.85 -20.91
CA LEU A 385 -26.25 -32.75 -20.35
C LEU A 385 -27.12 -31.75 -21.12
N VAL A 386 -26.57 -30.57 -21.42
CA VAL A 386 -27.24 -29.57 -22.24
C VAL A 386 -27.51 -30.10 -23.66
N SER A 387 -26.51 -30.74 -24.25
CA SER A 387 -26.67 -31.34 -25.60
C SER A 387 -27.78 -32.40 -25.64
N GLU A 388 -27.95 -33.21 -24.60
CA GLU A 388 -29.04 -34.18 -24.51
C GLU A 388 -30.39 -33.54 -24.26
N MET A 389 -30.46 -32.46 -23.46
CA MET A 389 -31.68 -31.65 -23.30
C MET A 389 -32.15 -31.08 -24.65
N GLN A 390 -31.26 -30.49 -25.43
CA GLN A 390 -31.60 -29.92 -26.74
C GLN A 390 -32.07 -30.98 -27.73
N LYS A 391 -31.53 -32.21 -27.69
CA LYS A 391 -31.99 -33.33 -28.52
C LYS A 391 -33.38 -33.80 -28.12
N SER A 392 -33.68 -33.86 -26.81
CA SER A 392 -34.99 -34.25 -26.34
C SER A 392 -36.08 -33.26 -26.74
N GLN A 393 -35.78 -31.98 -26.78
CA GLN A 393 -36.67 -30.93 -27.26
C GLN A 393 -37.01 -31.05 -28.74
N ASN A 394 -36.02 -31.38 -29.58
CA ASN A 394 -36.21 -31.56 -31.02
C ASN A 394 -36.94 -32.85 -31.40
N SER A 395 -37.00 -33.83 -30.50
CA SER A 395 -37.71 -35.11 -30.74
C SER A 395 -39.21 -35.09 -30.44
N HIS A 396 -39.74 -34.06 -29.77
CA HIS A 396 -41.16 -33.88 -29.49
C HIS A 396 -41.85 -32.86 -30.42
N GLY A 397 -41.14 -32.37 -31.45
CA GLY A 397 -41.61 -31.38 -32.43
C GLY A 397 -42.00 -31.97 -33.82
N HIS A 398 -42.24 -33.28 -33.92
CA HIS A 398 -42.74 -33.92 -35.14
C HIS A 398 -44.06 -34.62 -34.94
#